data_5a707622c31119aa8eaccdb15f5acb9c
#
_entry.id   5a707622c31119aa8eaccdb15f5acb9c
#
_cell.length_a   1.000
_cell.length_b   1.000
_cell.length_c   1.000
_cell.angle_alpha   90.00
_cell.angle_beta   90.00
_cell.angle_gamma   90.00
#
_symmetry.space_group_name_H-M   'P 1'
#
loop_
_entity.id
_entity.type
_entity.pdbx_description
1 polymer ?
#
loop_
_entity_poly.entity_id
_entity_poly.type
_entity_poly.pdbx_seq_one_letter_code
_entity_poly.pdbx_strand_id
1 'polypeptide(L)'
;MEKRGLKYHRGRVGEALREEIETLVEGELADPRIGLVSVTAVHLADDGRSAEVWVHVEGDDIEASRSLEGLEAAREYIRHELVERLRIRRAPELYFRLDRAEQDKARVEELLGRAKRRSLARKEASGKKA
;
A
#
# COMPACT_ATOMS: atom_id res chain seq x y z
N MET A 1 12.59 4.84 -31.05
CA MET A 1 13.54 5.35 -30.07
C MET A 1 12.90 6.17 -28.97
N GLU A 2 11.95 7.02 -29.27
CA GLU A 2 11.27 7.86 -28.28
C GLU A 2 10.52 7.05 -27.22
N LYS A 3 9.90 5.95 -27.61
CA LYS A 3 9.18 5.06 -26.69
C LYS A 3 10.09 4.38 -25.66
N ARG A 4 11.33 4.04 -26.03
CA ARG A 4 12.31 3.45 -25.12
C ARG A 4 12.84 4.48 -24.12
N GLY A 5 13.08 5.70 -24.57
CA GLY A 5 13.53 6.79 -23.73
C GLY A 5 12.50 7.17 -22.67
N LEU A 6 11.22 7.21 -23.06
CA LEU A 6 10.10 7.51 -22.15
C LEU A 6 9.91 6.42 -21.08
N LYS A 7 10.01 5.14 -21.44
CA LYS A 7 9.92 4.03 -20.49
C LYS A 7 11.06 4.07 -19.47
N TYR A 8 12.28 4.32 -19.94
CA TYR A 8 13.45 4.37 -19.08
C TYR A 8 13.38 5.57 -18.14
N HIS A 9 12.97 6.73 -18.66
CA HIS A 9 12.79 7.93 -17.86
C HIS A 9 11.70 7.77 -16.79
N ARG A 10 10.57 7.15 -17.14
CA ARG A 10 9.51 6.83 -16.19
C ARG A 10 9.96 5.87 -15.08
N GLY A 11 10.78 4.89 -15.42
CA GLY A 11 11.37 3.97 -14.44
C GLY A 11 12.20 4.68 -13.40
N ARG A 12 13.08 5.59 -13.82
CA ARG A 12 13.92 6.40 -12.93
C ARG A 12 13.09 7.37 -12.08
N VAL A 13 12.13 8.04 -12.69
CA VAL A 13 11.21 8.94 -12.00
C VAL A 13 10.37 8.16 -10.99
N GLY A 14 9.90 6.98 -11.37
CA GLY A 14 9.14 6.11 -10.50
C GLY A 14 9.92 5.68 -9.27
N GLU A 15 11.18 5.31 -9.43
CA GLU A 15 12.05 4.95 -8.30
C GLU A 15 12.33 6.14 -7.39
N ALA A 16 12.63 7.29 -7.97
CA ALA A 16 12.88 8.52 -7.21
C ALA A 16 11.63 8.97 -6.45
N LEU A 17 10.47 8.90 -7.08
CA LEU A 17 9.18 9.17 -6.43
C LEU A 17 8.94 8.23 -5.25
N ARG A 18 9.17 6.94 -5.45
CA ARG A 18 9.01 5.95 -4.41
C ARG A 18 9.88 6.26 -3.19
N GLU A 19 11.15 6.52 -3.40
CA GLU A 19 12.10 6.84 -2.33
C GLU A 19 11.68 8.07 -1.53
N GLU A 20 11.29 9.14 -2.22
CA GLU A 20 10.86 10.36 -1.55
C GLU A 20 9.52 10.20 -0.84
N ILE A 21 8.59 9.46 -1.42
CA ILE A 21 7.31 9.16 -0.78
C ILE A 21 7.54 8.33 0.49
N GLU A 22 8.38 7.31 0.43
CA GLU A 22 8.76 6.51 1.60
C GLU A 22 9.31 7.39 2.71
N THR A 23 10.25 8.26 2.38
CA THR A 23 10.87 9.17 3.35
C THR A 23 9.84 10.10 4.00
N LEU A 24 8.99 10.69 3.20
CA LEU A 24 7.94 11.60 3.69
C LEU A 24 6.91 10.89 4.56
N VAL A 25 6.37 9.80 4.06
CA VAL A 25 5.27 9.06 4.73
C VAL A 25 5.76 8.40 6.01
N GLU A 26 6.93 7.78 5.97
CA GLU A 26 7.44 6.99 7.09
C GLU A 26 8.14 7.84 8.17
N GLY A 27 8.56 9.05 7.88
CA GLY A 27 9.39 9.79 8.81
C GLY A 27 9.11 11.27 9.01
N GLU A 28 8.39 11.93 8.12
CA GLU A 28 8.31 13.40 8.15
C GLU A 28 6.91 13.98 8.37
N LEU A 29 5.88 13.16 8.39
CA LEU A 29 4.52 13.64 8.63
C LEU A 29 4.22 13.70 10.14
N ALA A 30 3.71 14.84 10.59
CA ALA A 30 3.45 15.11 11.99
C ALA A 30 1.95 15.05 12.35
N ASP A 31 1.14 14.37 11.57
CA ASP A 31 -0.28 14.22 11.85
C ASP A 31 -0.51 13.12 12.87
N PRO A 32 -1.15 13.42 14.03
CA PRO A 32 -1.37 12.41 15.08
C PRO A 32 -2.30 11.25 14.67
N ARG A 33 -3.05 11.40 13.57
CA ARG A 33 -3.88 10.31 13.04
C ARG A 33 -3.03 9.23 12.37
N ILE A 34 -1.83 9.57 11.92
CA ILE A 34 -0.94 8.64 11.22
C ILE A 34 -0.15 7.84 12.24
N GLY A 35 -0.40 6.54 12.29
CA GLY A 35 0.33 5.59 13.13
C GLY A 35 1.62 5.10 12.49
N LEU A 36 2.00 3.87 12.82
CA LEU A 36 3.15 3.22 12.19
C LEU A 36 2.78 2.76 10.79
N VAL A 37 3.25 3.49 9.80
CA VAL A 37 2.95 3.29 8.39
C VAL A 37 4.23 2.94 7.64
N SER A 38 4.16 1.96 6.76
CA SER A 38 5.21 1.66 5.79
C SER A 38 4.65 1.66 4.38
N VAL A 39 5.44 2.16 3.43
CA VAL A 39 5.08 2.15 2.02
C VAL A 39 5.50 0.81 1.44
N THR A 40 4.55 0.05 0.93
CA THR A 40 4.81 -1.29 0.37
C THR A 40 5.00 -1.26 -1.15
N ALA A 41 4.36 -0.33 -1.83
CA ALA A 41 4.51 -0.17 -3.28
C ALA A 41 4.08 1.21 -3.73
N VAL A 42 4.66 1.68 -4.81
CA VAL A 42 4.24 2.89 -5.50
C VAL A 42 4.11 2.54 -6.98
N HIS A 43 2.91 2.69 -7.52
CA HIS A 43 2.62 2.41 -8.92
C HIS A 43 2.29 3.70 -9.65
N LEU A 44 3.22 4.15 -10.49
CA LEU A 44 3.01 5.31 -11.34
C LEU A 44 2.20 4.90 -12.56
N ALA A 45 1.15 5.65 -12.87
CA ALA A 45 0.36 5.42 -14.08
C ALA A 45 1.21 5.66 -15.33
N ASP A 46 0.84 5.02 -16.43
CA ASP A 46 1.59 5.10 -17.69
C ASP A 46 1.75 6.52 -18.22
N ASP A 47 0.75 7.38 -17.99
CA ASP A 47 0.79 8.78 -18.39
C ASP A 47 1.54 9.68 -17.40
N GLY A 48 1.96 9.14 -16.26
CA GLY A 48 2.68 9.89 -15.22
C GLY A 48 1.82 10.87 -14.43
N ARG A 49 0.53 10.90 -14.63
CA ARG A 49 -0.38 11.88 -14.00
C ARG A 49 -0.89 11.46 -12.62
N SER A 50 -0.80 10.17 -12.32
CA SER A 50 -1.25 9.65 -11.04
C SER A 50 -0.32 8.55 -10.54
N ALA A 51 -0.34 8.33 -9.24
CA ALA A 51 0.40 7.25 -8.62
C ALA A 51 -0.44 6.65 -7.50
N GLU A 52 -0.47 5.33 -7.42
CA GLU A 52 -1.06 4.63 -6.29
C GLU A 52 0.04 4.34 -5.27
N VAL A 53 -0.19 4.79 -4.05
CA VAL A 53 0.74 4.57 -2.93
C VAL A 53 0.11 3.55 -2.00
N TRP A 54 0.66 2.36 -2.00
CA TRP A 54 0.20 1.27 -1.14
C TRP A 54 0.94 1.34 0.18
N VAL A 55 0.17 1.36 1.27
CA VAL A 55 0.72 1.48 2.62
C VAL A 55 0.21 0.37 3.52
N HIS A 56 1.10 -0.13 4.35
CA HIS A 56 0.75 -1.02 5.45
C HIS A 56 0.71 -0.20 6.73
N VAL A 57 -0.34 -0.36 7.52
CA VAL A 57 -0.50 0.31 8.81
C VAL A 57 -0.56 -0.75 9.89
N GLU A 58 0.31 -0.62 10.89
CA GLU A 58 0.26 -1.48 12.07
C GLU A 58 -0.99 -1.16 12.89
N GLY A 59 -1.65 -2.20 13.40
CA GLY A 59 -2.81 -2.06 14.25
C GLY A 59 -4.10 -2.59 13.61
N ASP A 60 -5.21 -2.15 14.16
CA ASP A 60 -6.54 -2.60 13.72
C ASP A 60 -7.09 -1.78 12.55
N ASP A 61 -8.29 -2.11 12.11
CA ASP A 61 -8.94 -1.42 10.97
C ASP A 61 -9.25 0.05 11.27
N ILE A 62 -9.50 0.38 12.53
CA ILE A 62 -9.77 1.76 12.94
C ILE A 62 -8.49 2.59 12.82
N GLU A 63 -7.37 2.06 13.31
CA GLU A 63 -6.06 2.70 13.20
C GLU A 63 -5.65 2.88 11.74
N ALA A 64 -5.90 1.85 10.91
CA ALA A 64 -5.62 1.90 9.48
C ALA A 64 -6.45 3.00 8.78
N SER A 65 -7.74 3.09 9.08
CA SER A 65 -8.62 4.12 8.52
C SER A 65 -8.21 5.53 8.94
N ARG A 66 -7.84 5.70 10.21
CA ARG A 66 -7.37 7.00 10.72
C ARG A 66 -6.06 7.42 10.06
N SER A 67 -5.14 6.48 9.90
CA SER A 67 -3.87 6.74 9.21
C SER A 67 -4.11 7.14 7.76
N LEU A 68 -5.03 6.46 7.08
CA LEU A 68 -5.38 6.80 5.70
C LEU A 68 -5.96 8.21 5.60
N GLU A 69 -6.84 8.60 6.50
CA GLU A 69 -7.38 9.96 6.56
C GLU A 69 -6.26 11.00 6.73
N GLY A 70 -5.31 10.72 7.61
CA GLY A 70 -4.15 11.59 7.83
C GLY A 70 -3.27 11.72 6.59
N LEU A 71 -3.04 10.61 5.89
CA LEU A 71 -2.27 10.62 4.65
C LEU A 71 -2.99 11.40 3.55
N GLU A 72 -4.30 11.22 3.41
CA GLU A 72 -5.09 11.97 2.44
C GLU A 72 -5.08 13.48 2.74
N ALA A 73 -5.17 13.86 4.01
CA ALA A 73 -5.06 15.26 4.41
C ALA A 73 -3.68 15.85 4.11
N ALA A 74 -2.63 15.03 4.17
CA ALA A 74 -1.26 15.44 3.87
C ALA A 74 -0.90 15.39 2.38
N ARG A 75 -1.81 14.95 1.53
CA ARG A 75 -1.58 14.72 0.09
C ARG A 75 -0.93 15.92 -0.61
N GLU A 76 -1.48 17.11 -0.45
CA GLU A 76 -0.96 18.30 -1.11
C GLU A 76 0.42 18.71 -0.58
N TYR A 77 0.65 18.54 0.71
CA TYR A 77 1.97 18.76 1.30
C TYR A 77 3.01 17.80 0.69
N ILE A 78 2.66 16.53 0.60
CA ILE A 78 3.54 15.52 0.00
C ILE A 78 3.86 15.87 -1.45
N ARG A 79 2.83 16.23 -2.23
CA ARG A 79 3.01 16.62 -3.64
C ARG A 79 3.94 17.84 -3.78
N HIS A 80 3.75 18.83 -2.93
CA HIS A 80 4.59 20.03 -2.93
C HIS A 80 6.06 19.67 -2.64
N GLU A 81 6.28 18.84 -1.65
CA GLU A 81 7.63 18.37 -1.29
C GLU A 81 8.28 17.55 -2.41
N LEU A 82 7.49 16.73 -3.12
CA LEU A 82 7.99 15.97 -4.26
C LEU A 82 8.47 16.89 -5.38
N VAL A 83 7.72 17.94 -5.69
CA VAL A 83 8.11 18.94 -6.69
C VAL A 83 9.44 19.59 -6.31
N GLU A 84 9.57 20.03 -5.06
CA GLU A 84 10.77 20.71 -4.56
C GLU A 84 11.99 19.78 -4.53
N ARG A 85 11.83 18.58 -4.01
CA ARG A 85 12.94 17.65 -3.81
C ARG A 85 13.42 17.01 -5.11
N LEU A 86 12.49 16.67 -5.99
CA LEU A 86 12.82 16.01 -7.24
C LEU A 86 12.99 16.98 -8.40
N ARG A 87 12.73 18.25 -8.18
CA ARG A 87 12.81 19.32 -9.21
C ARG A 87 12.01 18.96 -10.46
N ILE A 88 10.84 18.35 -10.23
CA ILE A 88 9.90 18.03 -11.30
C ILE A 88 8.90 19.18 -11.46
N ARG A 89 8.33 19.27 -12.64
CA ARG A 89 7.38 20.34 -12.97
C ARG A 89 6.06 20.19 -12.25
N ARG A 90 5.62 18.95 -12.09
CA ARG A 90 4.32 18.61 -11.50
C ARG A 90 4.41 17.24 -10.84
N ALA A 91 3.92 17.16 -9.63
CA ALA A 91 3.79 15.88 -8.95
C ALA A 91 2.52 15.17 -9.46
N PRO A 92 2.53 13.83 -9.55
CA PRO A 92 1.34 13.08 -9.88
C PRO A 92 0.28 13.22 -8.79
N GLU A 93 -0.98 13.01 -9.14
CA GLU A 93 -2.03 12.83 -8.15
C GLU A 93 -1.76 11.57 -7.34
N LEU A 94 -1.84 11.66 -6.03
CA LEU A 94 -1.55 10.52 -5.15
C LEU A 94 -2.83 9.88 -4.66
N TYR A 95 -2.93 8.57 -4.81
CA TYR A 95 -4.03 7.76 -4.29
C TYR A 95 -3.47 6.77 -3.29
N PHE A 96 -3.82 6.95 -2.03
CA PHE A 96 -3.36 6.07 -0.96
C PHE A 96 -4.28 4.85 -0.86
N ARG A 97 -3.67 3.67 -0.83
CA ARG A 97 -4.37 2.39 -0.72
C ARG A 97 -3.81 1.61 0.45
N LEU A 98 -4.65 0.96 1.21
CA LEU A 98 -4.20 0.08 2.28
C LEU A 98 -3.76 -1.26 1.68
N ASP A 99 -2.55 -1.66 2.03
CA ASP A 99 -2.04 -2.98 1.68
C ASP A 99 -2.42 -3.95 2.81
N ARG A 100 -3.32 -4.85 2.50
CA ARG A 100 -3.84 -5.85 3.43
C ARG A 100 -3.42 -7.27 3.05
N ALA A 101 -2.41 -7.41 2.22
CA ALA A 101 -2.00 -8.70 1.69
C ALA A 101 -1.70 -9.71 2.81
N GLU A 102 -1.00 -9.30 3.86
CA GLU A 102 -0.69 -10.19 4.98
C GLU A 102 -1.92 -10.54 5.81
N GLN A 103 -2.79 -9.58 6.10
CA GLN A 103 -4.03 -9.82 6.83
C GLN A 103 -4.97 -10.71 6.02
N ASP A 104 -5.09 -10.46 4.73
CA ASP A 104 -5.91 -11.27 3.84
C ASP A 104 -5.36 -12.70 3.74
N LYS A 105 -4.04 -12.85 3.66
CA LYS A 105 -3.38 -14.16 3.65
C LYS A 105 -3.67 -14.92 4.95
N ALA A 106 -3.49 -14.28 6.09
CA ALA A 106 -3.77 -14.87 7.39
C ALA A 106 -5.24 -15.30 7.53
N ARG A 107 -6.15 -14.46 7.04
CA ARG A 107 -7.59 -14.75 7.02
C ARG A 107 -7.92 -15.95 6.15
N VAL A 108 -7.33 -16.03 4.96
CA VAL A 108 -7.51 -17.17 4.06
C VAL A 108 -6.97 -18.44 4.70
N GLU A 109 -5.78 -18.40 5.29
CA GLU A 109 -5.18 -19.54 5.99
C GLU A 109 -6.05 -20.02 7.15
N GLU A 110 -6.63 -19.09 7.92
CA GLU A 110 -7.55 -19.43 9.00
C GLU A 110 -8.80 -20.12 8.47
N LEU A 111 -9.41 -19.59 7.40
CA LEU A 111 -10.59 -20.16 6.78
C LEU A 111 -10.30 -21.55 6.22
N LEU A 112 -9.15 -21.75 5.59
CA LEU A 112 -8.71 -23.06 5.09
C LEU A 112 -8.48 -24.04 6.24
N GLY A 113 -7.91 -23.59 7.35
CA GLY A 113 -7.73 -24.39 8.54
C GLY A 113 -9.06 -24.87 9.14
N ARG A 114 -10.06 -23.99 9.20
CA ARG A 114 -11.43 -24.33 9.64
C ARG A 114 -12.07 -25.34 8.71
N ALA A 115 -11.93 -25.16 7.39
CA ALA A 115 -12.46 -26.09 6.40
C ALA A 115 -11.84 -27.46 6.53
N LYS A 116 -10.52 -27.54 6.73
CA LYS A 116 -9.81 -28.82 6.97
C LYS A 116 -10.29 -29.51 8.24
N ARG A 117 -10.46 -28.77 9.33
CA ARG A 117 -10.98 -29.33 10.59
C ARG A 117 -12.39 -29.89 10.43
N ARG A 118 -13.26 -29.18 9.72
CA ARG A 118 -14.62 -29.65 9.42
C ARG A 118 -14.61 -30.92 8.57
N SER A 119 -13.74 -30.97 7.58
CA SER A 119 -13.59 -32.16 6.72
C SER A 119 -13.12 -33.39 7.51
N LEU A 120 -12.14 -33.22 8.39
CA LEU A 120 -11.64 -34.26 9.26
C LEU A 120 -12.72 -34.75 10.23
N ALA A 121 -13.47 -33.83 10.83
CA ALA A 121 -14.58 -34.18 11.73
C ALA A 121 -15.66 -34.98 11.00
N ARG A 122 -15.99 -34.62 9.75
CA ARG A 122 -16.94 -35.38 8.93
C ARG A 122 -16.44 -36.78 8.61
N LYS A 123 -15.15 -36.95 8.30
CA LYS A 123 -14.53 -38.25 8.04
C LYS A 123 -14.54 -39.13 9.29
N GLU A 124 -14.24 -38.59 10.46
CA GLU A 124 -14.30 -39.28 11.74
C GLU A 124 -15.72 -39.70 12.08
N ALA A 125 -16.70 -38.80 11.91
CA ALA A 125 -18.10 -39.13 12.12
C ALA A 125 -18.60 -40.23 11.16
N SER A 126 -18.17 -40.17 9.89
CA SER A 126 -18.48 -41.19 8.88
C SER A 126 -17.83 -42.55 9.22
N GLY A 127 -16.58 -42.55 9.72
CA GLY A 127 -15.88 -43.73 10.15
C GLY A 127 -16.48 -44.42 11.37
N LYS A 128 -17.10 -43.67 12.28
CA LYS A 128 -17.80 -44.18 13.47
C LYS A 128 -19.14 -44.85 13.16
N LYS A 129 -19.71 -44.57 12.00
CA LYS A 129 -21.00 -45.15 11.56
C LYS A 129 -20.83 -46.47 10.81
N ALA A 130 -19.61 -46.79 10.43
CA ALA A 130 -19.31 -48.06 9.80
C ALA A 130 -18.94 -49.13 10.85
#